data_85eda2f8f80cf5cbd58a23bfe676a4ab
#
_entry.id   85eda2f8f80cf5cbd58a23bfe676a4ab
#
_cell.length_a   1.000
_cell.length_b   1.000
_cell.length_c   1.000
_cell.angle_alpha   90.00
_cell.angle_beta   90.00
_cell.angle_gamma   90.00
#
_symmetry.space_group_name_H-M   'P 1'
#
loop_
_entity.id
_entity.type
_entity.pdbx_description
1 polymer ?
#
loop_
_entity_poly.entity_id
_entity_poly.type
_entity_poly.pdbx_seq_one_letter_code
_entity_poly.pdbx_strand_id
1 'polypeptide(L)'
;MARVVAFRCGVIAELHRQLEWASREAQLRLLGAAELLVREIEFDRAYPVEFVSFRLTAWKSEPSTVMETLAGEALLADLVTMIQRVSRRTPLDVPDGLSPLMLDDVATTLAVSRRTLVRIRRFGLAMRFARFADGQLRLTCEPDTLSWFREQRGGLIHRVVPGTVSTVERTSSADVVAFAVGVQPQLSLQATVDEIFKQCVGRSVAAVRSVLRRAVARGDLVVPPALRLGPREEAFAERSMRRGVSAGLIAERLGVSVPSMHRASQRHRGSRMRRIDEALHLPADDVPEGETLLEIEDLRSGLPPWNATLSLGNAEVDPPAAADLAAVHILRRRIRWQVGSLPRQPSAAVIDQIETDFRWMTQLRWRLIRSLAIDMRRAVEHRVGRDPLSLPAGVQRLVVQRSASMIGDLLGKHEIGEFKRLSARTRSAIDRMLAGERTLDPGHASARLPQQPVVALADMEKWPALLPDPRWAAWCTELSTSDAALVRRRWGLDGLLPATIASVAQACGCPRQALARQWASAQQKLLQVGKGRGVGASTRPD
;
A
#
# COMPACT_ATOMS: atom_id res chain seq x y z
N MET A 1 -3.31 9.19 -19.22
CA MET A 1 -3.28 10.67 -19.03
C MET A 1 -1.99 11.07 -18.31
N ALA A 2 -1.18 11.96 -18.87
CA ALA A 2 0.01 12.47 -18.20
C ALA A 2 -0.40 13.31 -16.99
N ARG A 3 0.18 13.04 -15.83
CA ARG A 3 -0.09 13.76 -14.58
C ARG A 3 0.32 15.22 -14.76
N VAL A 4 -0.64 16.14 -14.71
CA VAL A 4 -0.38 17.58 -14.80
C VAL A 4 0.46 17.97 -13.58
N VAL A 5 1.70 18.39 -13.81
CA VAL A 5 2.58 18.88 -12.74
C VAL A 5 2.02 20.21 -12.26
N ALA A 6 1.63 20.32 -10.99
CA ALA A 6 1.19 21.58 -10.41
C ALA A 6 2.38 22.52 -10.21
N PHE A 7 2.16 23.84 -10.38
CA PHE A 7 3.15 24.85 -10.01
C PHE A 7 3.33 24.88 -8.49
N ARG A 8 4.55 25.15 -8.05
CA ARG A 8 4.91 25.27 -6.64
C ARG A 8 4.79 26.73 -6.15
N CYS A 9 5.07 27.68 -7.06
CA CYS A 9 5.00 29.10 -6.81
C CYS A 9 3.65 29.65 -7.27
N GLY A 10 2.86 30.23 -6.35
CA GLY A 10 1.52 30.77 -6.64
C GLY A 10 1.57 31.85 -7.71
N VAL A 11 2.57 32.71 -7.69
CA VAL A 11 2.77 33.80 -8.67
C VAL A 11 2.97 33.25 -10.09
N ILE A 12 3.77 32.19 -10.26
CA ILE A 12 3.97 31.58 -11.58
C ILE A 12 2.70 30.88 -12.06
N ALA A 13 1.95 30.26 -11.15
CA ALA A 13 0.66 29.66 -11.48
C ALA A 13 -0.34 30.71 -11.96
N GLU A 14 -0.41 31.86 -11.31
CA GLU A 14 -1.29 32.96 -11.67
C GLU A 14 -0.90 33.61 -13.00
N LEU A 15 0.39 33.92 -13.20
CA LEU A 15 0.89 34.42 -14.48
C LEU A 15 0.59 33.44 -15.61
N HIS A 16 0.78 32.13 -15.41
CA HIS A 16 0.44 31.13 -16.40
C HIS A 16 -1.06 31.14 -16.74
N ARG A 17 -1.93 31.31 -15.74
CA ARG A 17 -3.38 31.40 -15.93
C ARG A 17 -3.77 32.65 -16.74
N GLN A 18 -3.15 33.79 -16.47
CA GLN A 18 -3.37 35.03 -17.21
C GLN A 18 -2.93 34.91 -18.67
N LEU A 19 -1.82 34.19 -18.93
CA LEU A 19 -1.33 33.93 -20.27
C LEU A 19 -2.28 33.08 -21.13
N GLU A 20 -3.18 32.34 -20.53
CA GLU A 20 -4.17 31.55 -21.30
C GLU A 20 -5.07 32.45 -22.15
N TRP A 21 -5.27 33.70 -21.73
CA TRP A 21 -6.11 34.70 -22.38
C TRP A 21 -5.33 35.80 -23.09
N ALA A 22 -3.98 35.78 -23.00
CA ALA A 22 -3.13 36.78 -23.60
C ALA A 22 -2.94 36.55 -25.12
N SER A 23 -2.62 37.63 -25.84
CA SER A 23 -2.31 37.55 -27.26
C SER A 23 -1.07 36.66 -27.51
N ARG A 24 -0.98 36.10 -28.71
CA ARG A 24 0.19 35.27 -29.11
C ARG A 24 1.50 36.03 -28.91
N GLU A 25 1.52 37.31 -29.25
CA GLU A 25 2.71 38.16 -29.09
C GLU A 25 3.12 38.32 -27.64
N ALA A 26 2.15 38.54 -26.73
CA ALA A 26 2.42 38.62 -25.28
C ALA A 26 2.93 37.28 -24.72
N GLN A 27 2.37 36.16 -25.17
CA GLN A 27 2.84 34.82 -24.81
C GLN A 27 4.29 34.59 -25.25
N LEU A 28 4.67 34.98 -26.47
CA LEU A 28 6.02 34.83 -27.00
C LEU A 28 7.03 35.75 -26.27
N ARG A 29 6.63 37.01 -25.98
CA ARG A 29 7.47 37.93 -25.19
C ARG A 29 7.76 37.37 -23.79
N LEU A 30 6.73 36.86 -23.11
CA LEU A 30 6.92 36.29 -21.78
C LEU A 30 7.72 34.98 -21.83
N LEU A 31 7.56 34.17 -22.87
CA LEU A 31 8.37 32.97 -23.10
C LEU A 31 9.86 33.34 -23.17
N GLY A 32 10.23 34.34 -23.97
CA GLY A 32 11.61 34.83 -24.07
C GLY A 32 12.13 35.39 -22.74
N ALA A 33 11.31 36.17 -22.04
CA ALA A 33 11.65 36.69 -20.71
C ALA A 33 11.87 35.55 -19.69
N ALA A 34 11.07 34.50 -19.73
CA ALA A 34 11.22 33.34 -18.86
C ALA A 34 12.50 32.54 -19.16
N GLU A 35 12.86 32.38 -20.42
CA GLU A 35 14.11 31.73 -20.83
C GLU A 35 15.36 32.52 -20.35
N LEU A 36 15.31 33.84 -20.43
CA LEU A 36 16.36 34.71 -19.90
C LEU A 36 16.42 34.63 -18.36
N LEU A 37 15.27 34.70 -17.70
CA LEU A 37 15.20 34.64 -16.24
C LEU A 37 15.73 33.29 -15.71
N VAL A 38 15.48 32.18 -16.39
CA VAL A 38 16.06 30.87 -16.04
C VAL A 38 17.59 30.93 -15.95
N ARG A 39 18.24 31.72 -16.79
CA ARG A 39 19.71 31.88 -16.77
C ARG A 39 20.20 32.73 -15.58
N GLU A 40 19.37 33.64 -15.06
CA GLU A 40 19.71 34.52 -13.96
C GLU A 40 19.46 33.92 -12.56
N ILE A 41 18.50 32.98 -12.45
CA ILE A 41 18.13 32.35 -11.19
C ILE A 41 19.18 31.35 -10.72
N GLU A 42 19.73 31.51 -9.54
CA GLU A 42 20.57 30.55 -8.87
C GLU A 42 19.72 29.57 -8.06
N PHE A 43 20.11 28.30 -8.04
CA PHE A 43 19.33 27.20 -7.43
C PHE A 43 19.16 27.38 -5.91
N ASP A 44 20.22 27.79 -5.22
CA ASP A 44 20.28 27.85 -3.76
C ASP A 44 19.91 29.25 -3.18
N ARG A 45 19.38 30.16 -4.01
CA ARG A 45 19.05 31.54 -3.61
C ARG A 45 17.54 31.77 -3.59
N ALA A 46 17.08 32.70 -2.73
CA ALA A 46 15.71 33.20 -2.72
C ALA A 46 15.58 34.51 -3.48
N TYR A 47 14.43 34.72 -4.12
CA TYR A 47 14.15 35.89 -4.95
C TYR A 47 12.83 36.54 -4.55
N PRO A 48 12.80 37.91 -4.42
CA PRO A 48 11.54 38.61 -4.19
C PRO A 48 10.54 38.37 -5.33
N VAL A 49 9.26 38.26 -5.00
CA VAL A 49 8.17 38.10 -5.97
C VAL A 49 8.15 39.25 -6.97
N GLU A 50 8.36 40.47 -6.52
CA GLU A 50 8.39 41.68 -7.35
C GLU A 50 9.52 41.63 -8.39
N PHE A 51 10.69 41.13 -8.02
CA PHE A 51 11.79 40.91 -8.97
C PHE A 51 11.37 39.93 -10.09
N VAL A 52 10.79 38.80 -9.71
CA VAL A 52 10.38 37.77 -10.67
C VAL A 52 9.26 38.28 -11.58
N SER A 53 8.24 38.95 -11.02
CA SER A 53 7.15 39.56 -11.77
C SER A 53 7.65 40.61 -12.75
N PHE A 54 8.53 41.50 -12.28
CA PHE A 54 9.12 42.53 -13.14
C PHE A 54 9.95 41.94 -14.30
N ARG A 55 10.76 40.91 -14.02
CA ARG A 55 11.59 40.25 -15.05
C ARG A 55 10.76 39.54 -16.10
N LEU A 56 9.59 39.01 -15.73
CA LEU A 56 8.69 38.31 -16.64
C LEU A 56 7.77 39.24 -17.42
N THR A 57 7.24 40.30 -16.78
CA THR A 57 6.18 41.12 -17.37
C THR A 57 6.63 42.54 -17.76
N ALA A 58 7.81 42.95 -17.36
CA ALA A 58 8.28 44.33 -17.41
C ALA A 58 7.41 45.34 -16.62
N TRP A 59 6.45 44.84 -15.85
CA TRP A 59 5.56 45.66 -15.03
C TRP A 59 6.12 45.78 -13.62
N LYS A 60 6.23 47.01 -13.12
CA LYS A 60 6.65 47.29 -11.75
C LYS A 60 5.41 47.39 -10.87
N SER A 61 5.18 46.35 -10.05
CA SER A 61 4.11 46.38 -9.05
C SER A 61 4.38 47.43 -7.97
N GLU A 62 3.33 47.95 -7.35
CA GLU A 62 3.49 48.77 -6.15
C GLU A 62 4.17 47.96 -5.05
N PRO A 63 5.05 48.59 -4.27
CA PRO A 63 5.77 47.89 -3.21
C PRO A 63 4.78 47.33 -2.18
N SER A 64 4.73 46.02 -2.05
CA SER A 64 3.95 45.36 -1.00
C SER A 64 4.65 45.51 0.35
N THR A 65 3.85 45.72 1.40
CA THR A 65 4.36 45.77 2.78
C THR A 65 4.88 44.43 3.27
N VAL A 66 4.55 43.32 2.59
CA VAL A 66 5.04 41.98 2.90
C VAL A 66 5.96 41.52 1.77
N MET A 67 7.25 41.37 2.06
CA MET A 67 8.22 40.82 1.11
C MET A 67 8.08 39.29 1.03
N GLU A 68 7.29 38.84 0.06
CA GLU A 68 7.21 37.40 -0.26
C GLU A 68 8.43 37.00 -1.12
N THR A 69 9.10 35.91 -0.73
CA THR A 69 10.29 35.39 -1.43
C THR A 69 10.04 33.98 -1.98
N LEU A 70 10.58 33.70 -3.16
CA LEU A 70 10.51 32.42 -3.85
C LEU A 70 11.87 31.72 -3.82
N ALA A 71 11.89 30.45 -3.41
CA ALA A 71 13.11 29.65 -3.46
C ALA A 71 13.51 29.36 -4.91
N GLY A 72 14.79 29.57 -5.24
CA GLY A 72 15.31 29.40 -6.61
C GLY A 72 15.06 28.01 -7.19
N GLU A 73 15.15 26.93 -6.40
CA GLU A 73 14.80 25.58 -6.84
C GLU A 73 13.35 25.47 -7.33
N ALA A 74 12.42 26.00 -6.55
CA ALA A 74 10.99 25.95 -6.87
C ALA A 74 10.70 26.82 -8.10
N LEU A 75 11.27 28.00 -8.14
CA LEU A 75 11.12 28.97 -9.23
C LEU A 75 11.65 28.41 -10.55
N LEU A 76 12.85 27.82 -10.57
CA LEU A 76 13.43 27.21 -11.78
C LEU A 76 12.55 26.05 -12.31
N ALA A 77 12.06 25.18 -11.43
CA ALA A 77 11.20 24.08 -11.82
C ALA A 77 9.88 24.58 -12.46
N ASP A 78 9.33 25.65 -11.93
CA ASP A 78 8.10 26.26 -12.39
C ASP A 78 8.28 27.05 -13.68
N LEU A 79 9.37 27.81 -13.83
CA LEU A 79 9.72 28.50 -15.07
C LEU A 79 9.87 27.52 -16.24
N VAL A 80 10.62 26.44 -16.06
CA VAL A 80 10.77 25.38 -17.08
C VAL A 80 9.43 24.75 -17.42
N THR A 81 8.57 24.54 -16.43
CA THR A 81 7.21 23.99 -16.65
C THR A 81 6.35 24.98 -17.43
N MET A 82 6.42 26.27 -17.10
CA MET A 82 5.69 27.34 -17.77
C MET A 82 6.16 27.47 -19.24
N ILE A 83 7.47 27.51 -19.50
CA ILE A 83 8.05 27.54 -20.84
C ILE A 83 7.48 26.42 -21.71
N GLN A 84 7.41 25.20 -21.17
CA GLN A 84 6.86 24.06 -21.91
C GLN A 84 5.37 24.19 -22.21
N ARG A 85 4.59 24.62 -21.23
CA ARG A 85 3.14 24.74 -21.40
C ARG A 85 2.78 25.84 -22.40
N VAL A 86 3.43 27.00 -22.28
CA VAL A 86 3.23 28.12 -23.18
C VAL A 86 3.70 27.78 -24.58
N SER A 87 4.92 27.25 -24.75
CA SER A 87 5.44 26.86 -26.07
C SER A 87 4.63 25.76 -26.75
N ARG A 88 3.96 24.88 -25.99
CA ARG A 88 3.08 23.87 -26.57
C ARG A 88 1.81 24.47 -27.19
N ARG A 89 1.30 25.55 -26.60
CA ARG A 89 0.11 26.28 -27.10
C ARG A 89 0.48 27.25 -28.22
N THR A 90 1.62 27.91 -28.05
CA THR A 90 2.12 28.92 -28.96
C THR A 90 3.53 28.51 -29.45
N PRO A 91 3.60 27.47 -30.31
CA PRO A 91 4.88 26.98 -30.80
C PRO A 91 5.49 27.99 -31.76
N LEU A 92 6.83 28.09 -31.72
CA LEU A 92 7.61 28.78 -32.75
C LEU A 92 7.86 27.80 -33.88
N ASP A 93 7.78 28.29 -35.10
CA ASP A 93 8.18 27.54 -36.29
C ASP A 93 9.71 27.47 -36.34
N VAL A 94 10.25 26.32 -36.66
CA VAL A 94 11.69 26.14 -36.83
C VAL A 94 12.07 26.76 -38.20
N PRO A 95 12.93 27.81 -38.26
CA PRO A 95 13.39 28.37 -39.49
C PRO A 95 14.17 27.34 -40.32
N ASP A 96 14.06 27.41 -41.61
CA ASP A 96 14.83 26.57 -42.55
C ASP A 96 16.33 26.77 -42.32
N GLY A 97 17.05 25.65 -42.15
CA GLY A 97 18.50 25.65 -41.88
C GLY A 97 18.91 25.67 -40.43
N LEU A 98 17.98 25.87 -39.47
CA LEU A 98 18.25 25.70 -38.05
C LEU A 98 17.84 24.28 -37.60
N SER A 99 18.77 23.56 -36.96
CA SER A 99 18.53 22.22 -36.38
C SER A 99 18.58 22.29 -34.85
N PRO A 100 17.45 22.63 -34.20
CA PRO A 100 17.40 22.57 -32.74
C PRO A 100 17.60 21.13 -32.27
N LEU A 101 18.28 20.97 -31.12
CA LEU A 101 18.56 19.66 -30.55
C LEU A 101 17.27 18.99 -30.04
N MET A 102 17.06 17.77 -30.50
CA MET A 102 15.95 16.95 -30.03
C MET A 102 16.23 16.39 -28.62
N LEU A 103 15.19 15.91 -27.95
CA LEU A 103 15.30 15.34 -26.60
C LEU A 103 16.37 14.24 -26.50
N ASP A 104 16.53 13.44 -27.55
CA ASP A 104 17.51 12.36 -27.62
C ASP A 104 18.93 12.89 -27.79
N ASP A 105 19.11 13.91 -28.60
CA ASP A 105 20.40 14.54 -28.79
C ASP A 105 20.90 15.19 -27.52
N VAL A 106 19.99 15.90 -26.81
CA VAL A 106 20.28 16.49 -25.50
C VAL A 106 20.63 15.41 -24.46
N ALA A 107 19.88 14.30 -24.45
CA ALA A 107 20.15 13.18 -23.53
C ALA A 107 21.52 12.53 -23.83
N THR A 108 21.86 12.39 -25.10
CA THR A 108 23.16 11.86 -25.56
C THR A 108 24.29 12.80 -25.20
N THR A 109 24.15 14.11 -25.49
CA THR A 109 25.17 15.13 -25.17
C THR A 109 25.45 15.25 -23.67
N LEU A 110 24.40 15.14 -22.83
CA LEU A 110 24.56 15.14 -21.36
C LEU A 110 24.89 13.75 -20.80
N ALA A 111 25.03 12.74 -21.65
CA ALA A 111 25.30 11.35 -21.28
C ALA A 111 24.32 10.80 -20.22
N VAL A 112 23.03 11.15 -20.33
CA VAL A 112 21.97 10.73 -19.38
C VAL A 112 20.83 10.01 -20.10
N SER A 113 20.01 9.26 -19.35
CA SER A 113 18.80 8.69 -19.91
C SER A 113 17.71 9.75 -20.10
N ARG A 114 16.76 9.55 -21.04
CA ARG A 114 15.58 10.42 -21.19
C ARG A 114 14.86 10.67 -19.86
N ARG A 115 14.73 9.66 -19.02
CA ARG A 115 14.09 9.76 -17.70
C ARG A 115 14.89 10.66 -16.75
N THR A 116 16.20 10.57 -16.82
CA THR A 116 17.11 11.43 -16.05
C THR A 116 17.06 12.85 -16.56
N LEU A 117 17.02 13.05 -17.89
CA LEU A 117 16.89 14.37 -18.50
C LEU A 117 15.62 15.10 -18.03
N VAL A 118 14.47 14.40 -17.93
CA VAL A 118 13.23 14.97 -17.39
C VAL A 118 13.39 15.48 -15.95
N ARG A 119 14.26 14.84 -15.15
CA ARG A 119 14.56 15.29 -13.77
C ARG A 119 15.53 16.47 -13.76
N ILE A 120 16.54 16.44 -14.65
CA ILE A 120 17.56 17.48 -14.75
C ILE A 120 16.97 18.80 -15.22
N ARG A 121 15.98 18.77 -16.10
CA ARG A 121 15.31 19.96 -16.64
C ARG A 121 14.84 20.94 -15.54
N ARG A 122 14.33 20.43 -14.43
CA ARG A 122 13.88 21.26 -13.29
C ARG A 122 14.98 22.13 -12.66
N PHE A 123 16.24 21.86 -12.97
CA PHE A 123 17.37 22.71 -12.56
C PHE A 123 17.65 23.85 -13.56
N GLY A 124 16.72 24.11 -14.46
CA GLY A 124 16.77 25.24 -15.39
C GLY A 124 17.28 24.89 -16.78
N LEU A 125 17.20 23.64 -17.22
CA LEU A 125 17.37 23.33 -18.63
C LEU A 125 16.07 23.66 -19.38
N ALA A 126 16.01 24.87 -19.94
CA ALA A 126 14.87 25.32 -20.71
C ALA A 126 14.77 24.54 -22.03
N MET A 127 13.61 23.93 -22.24
CA MET A 127 13.26 23.24 -23.48
C MET A 127 11.87 23.68 -23.89
N ARG A 128 11.65 23.95 -25.19
CA ARG A 128 10.37 24.42 -25.74
C ARG A 128 9.85 23.52 -26.84
N PHE A 129 8.55 23.55 -27.04
CA PHE A 129 7.93 22.93 -28.20
C PHE A 129 8.12 23.84 -29.41
N ALA A 130 8.62 23.26 -30.51
CA ALA A 130 8.75 23.92 -31.81
C ALA A 130 7.98 23.13 -32.86
N ARG A 131 7.45 23.84 -33.88
CA ARG A 131 6.77 23.24 -35.00
C ARG A 131 7.77 23.08 -36.13
N PHE A 132 7.88 21.86 -36.65
CA PHE A 132 8.75 21.51 -37.77
C PHE A 132 8.00 21.62 -39.09
N ALA A 133 8.73 21.61 -40.19
CA ALA A 133 8.17 21.67 -41.57
C ALA A 133 7.15 20.55 -41.85
N ASP A 134 7.25 19.40 -41.14
CA ASP A 134 6.28 18.30 -41.21
C ASP A 134 4.98 18.57 -40.38
N GLY A 135 4.84 19.76 -39.80
CA GLY A 135 3.70 20.15 -38.98
C GLY A 135 3.71 19.57 -37.54
N GLN A 136 4.67 18.70 -37.22
CA GLN A 136 4.72 18.07 -35.91
C GLN A 136 5.34 18.98 -34.87
N LEU A 137 4.76 18.92 -33.65
CA LEU A 137 5.31 19.59 -32.48
C LEU A 137 6.28 18.67 -31.75
N ARG A 138 7.53 19.11 -31.68
CA ARG A 138 8.58 18.36 -30.97
C ARG A 138 9.21 19.23 -29.90
N LEU A 139 9.61 18.59 -28.78
CA LEU A 139 10.30 19.26 -27.69
C LEU A 139 11.78 19.40 -28.05
N THR A 140 12.28 20.63 -28.08
CA THR A 140 13.62 20.98 -28.55
C THR A 140 14.38 21.82 -27.53
N CYS A 141 15.68 21.81 -27.63
CA CYS A 141 16.61 22.67 -26.90
C CYS A 141 17.48 23.44 -27.90
N GLU A 142 17.71 24.70 -27.62
CA GLU A 142 18.68 25.45 -28.38
C GLU A 142 20.11 25.04 -28.01
N PRO A 143 21.05 24.91 -29.00
CA PRO A 143 22.42 24.52 -28.72
C PRO A 143 23.10 25.42 -27.65
N ASP A 144 22.88 26.73 -27.75
CA ASP A 144 23.42 27.70 -26.77
C ASP A 144 22.87 27.51 -25.36
N THR A 145 21.58 27.17 -25.25
CA THR A 145 20.94 26.87 -23.95
C THR A 145 21.54 25.60 -23.32
N LEU A 146 21.82 24.60 -24.15
CA LEU A 146 22.45 23.37 -23.66
C LEU A 146 23.89 23.60 -23.24
N SER A 147 24.67 24.37 -24.05
CA SER A 147 26.06 24.70 -23.76
C SER A 147 26.14 25.49 -22.45
N TRP A 148 25.32 26.54 -22.31
CA TRP A 148 25.24 27.34 -21.09
C TRP A 148 24.87 26.47 -19.88
N PHE A 149 23.86 25.60 -19.99
CA PHE A 149 23.44 24.71 -18.91
C PHE A 149 24.55 23.77 -18.46
N ARG A 150 25.30 23.22 -19.42
CA ARG A 150 26.43 22.34 -19.14
C ARG A 150 27.55 23.05 -18.40
N GLU A 151 27.87 24.27 -18.80
CA GLU A 151 28.92 25.06 -18.18
C GLU A 151 28.55 25.56 -16.78
N GLN A 152 27.37 26.14 -16.66
CA GLN A 152 26.95 26.79 -15.39
C GLN A 152 26.33 25.84 -14.38
N ARG A 153 25.68 24.76 -14.84
CA ARG A 153 24.89 23.86 -14.00
C ARG A 153 25.23 22.38 -14.14
N GLY A 154 26.24 22.05 -14.91
CA GLY A 154 26.70 20.66 -15.09
C GLY A 154 26.97 19.95 -13.76
N GLY A 155 27.50 20.67 -12.76
CA GLY A 155 27.70 20.15 -11.41
C GLY A 155 26.41 19.69 -10.69
N LEU A 156 25.24 20.28 -11.03
CA LEU A 156 23.96 19.88 -10.44
C LEU A 156 23.46 18.54 -11.00
N ILE A 157 23.94 18.14 -12.17
CA ILE A 157 23.61 16.83 -12.77
C ILE A 157 24.07 15.71 -11.84
N HIS A 158 25.22 15.89 -11.18
CA HIS A 158 25.77 14.90 -10.24
C HIS A 158 24.92 14.74 -8.97
N ARG A 159 24.20 15.79 -8.53
CA ARG A 159 23.26 15.70 -7.38
C ARG A 159 22.05 14.81 -7.68
N VAL A 160 21.65 14.68 -8.96
CA VAL A 160 20.46 13.93 -9.38
C VAL A 160 20.79 12.50 -9.78
N VAL A 161 22.01 12.29 -10.22
CA VAL A 161 22.54 10.99 -10.65
C VAL A 161 23.72 10.64 -9.75
N PRO A 162 23.47 10.11 -8.53
CA PRO A 162 24.56 9.60 -7.70
C PRO A 162 25.33 8.54 -8.50
N GLY A 163 26.60 8.77 -8.77
CA GLY A 163 27.46 7.85 -9.50
C GLY A 163 27.78 8.20 -10.96
N THR A 164 27.38 9.38 -11.48
CA THR A 164 28.03 9.91 -12.68
C THR A 164 29.37 10.54 -12.29
N VAL A 165 30.33 9.70 -12.03
CA VAL A 165 31.74 10.13 -11.97
C VAL A 165 32.13 10.55 -13.37
N SER A 166 32.68 11.75 -13.48
CA SER A 166 33.31 12.25 -14.70
C SER A 166 34.29 11.22 -15.26
N THR A 167 34.22 10.94 -16.55
CA THR A 167 35.23 10.27 -17.37
C THR A 167 35.67 8.85 -17.04
N VAL A 168 35.01 8.13 -16.13
CA VAL A 168 35.18 6.69 -16.04
C VAL A 168 34.44 6.08 -17.24
N GLU A 169 35.13 5.34 -18.09
CA GLU A 169 34.55 4.61 -19.21
C GLU A 169 33.36 3.79 -18.70
N ARG A 170 32.16 4.16 -19.12
CA ARG A 170 30.96 3.39 -18.79
C ARG A 170 31.06 2.05 -19.47
N THR A 171 30.92 0.99 -18.69
CA THR A 171 30.76 -0.36 -19.26
C THR A 171 29.75 -0.31 -20.42
N SER A 172 30.16 -0.66 -21.62
CA SER A 172 29.30 -0.63 -22.81
C SER A 172 28.12 -1.59 -22.67
N SER A 173 27.10 -1.46 -23.49
CA SER A 173 26.00 -2.44 -23.49
C SER A 173 26.45 -3.82 -23.96
N ALA A 174 27.46 -3.85 -24.83
CA ALA A 174 28.07 -5.08 -25.32
C ALA A 174 28.85 -5.79 -24.21
N ASP A 175 29.64 -5.04 -23.42
CA ASP A 175 30.38 -5.58 -22.28
C ASP A 175 29.45 -6.16 -21.21
N VAL A 176 28.31 -5.48 -20.94
CA VAL A 176 27.30 -6.02 -19.99
C VAL A 176 26.77 -7.36 -20.46
N VAL A 177 26.55 -7.53 -21.77
CA VAL A 177 26.12 -8.83 -22.34
C VAL A 177 27.27 -9.84 -22.32
N ALA A 178 28.50 -9.43 -22.65
CA ALA A 178 29.69 -10.29 -22.58
C ALA A 178 29.94 -10.80 -21.17
N PHE A 179 29.83 -9.95 -20.14
CA PHE A 179 29.90 -10.36 -18.74
C PHE A 179 28.81 -11.37 -18.38
N ALA A 180 27.58 -11.17 -18.92
CA ALA A 180 26.47 -12.09 -18.67
C ALA A 180 26.68 -13.48 -19.27
N VAL A 181 27.32 -13.56 -20.43
CA VAL A 181 27.69 -14.84 -21.06
C VAL A 181 28.75 -15.58 -20.25
N GLY A 182 29.68 -14.85 -19.61
CA GLY A 182 30.69 -15.40 -18.74
C GLY A 182 30.19 -15.88 -17.37
N VAL A 183 29.01 -15.47 -16.95
CA VAL A 183 28.38 -15.93 -15.69
C VAL A 183 27.69 -17.27 -15.92
N GLN A 184 27.74 -18.16 -14.91
CA GLN A 184 27.18 -19.52 -14.99
C GLN A 184 25.76 -19.54 -15.59
N PRO A 185 25.50 -20.38 -16.61
CA PRO A 185 24.24 -20.39 -17.36
C PRO A 185 23.00 -20.81 -16.56
N GLN A 186 23.16 -21.19 -15.31
CA GLN A 186 22.08 -21.64 -14.41
C GLN A 186 21.45 -20.52 -13.58
N LEU A 187 21.99 -19.29 -13.62
CA LEU A 187 21.47 -18.18 -12.84
C LEU A 187 20.23 -17.55 -13.48
N SER A 188 19.23 -17.24 -12.66
CA SER A 188 18.08 -16.45 -13.11
C SER A 188 18.51 -15.04 -13.56
N LEU A 189 17.74 -14.40 -14.45
CA LEU A 189 18.02 -13.04 -14.93
C LEU A 189 18.33 -12.06 -13.77
N GLN A 190 17.66 -12.19 -12.63
CA GLN A 190 17.92 -11.30 -11.50
C GLN A 190 19.26 -11.60 -10.83
N ALA A 191 19.57 -12.86 -10.60
CA ALA A 191 20.87 -13.26 -10.04
C ALA A 191 22.02 -12.86 -10.97
N THR A 192 21.84 -13.01 -12.28
CA THR A 192 22.79 -12.51 -13.29
C THR A 192 22.97 -11.00 -13.21
N VAL A 193 21.88 -10.23 -13.05
CA VAL A 193 21.94 -8.77 -12.86
C VAL A 193 22.72 -8.39 -11.62
N ASP A 194 22.47 -9.07 -10.50
CA ASP A 194 23.09 -8.75 -9.21
C ASP A 194 24.60 -9.08 -9.22
N GLU A 195 24.99 -10.15 -9.89
CA GLU A 195 26.39 -10.55 -10.04
C GLU A 195 27.16 -9.61 -10.98
N ILE A 196 26.60 -9.35 -12.15
CA ILE A 196 27.25 -8.49 -13.16
C ILE A 196 27.30 -7.03 -12.71
N PHE A 197 26.31 -6.58 -11.94
CA PHE A 197 26.27 -5.19 -11.46
C PHE A 197 27.54 -4.81 -10.69
N LYS A 198 28.14 -5.73 -9.97
CA LYS A 198 29.42 -5.53 -9.25
C LYS A 198 30.59 -5.22 -10.19
N GLN A 199 30.52 -5.71 -11.42
CA GLN A 199 31.55 -5.53 -12.47
C GLN A 199 31.24 -4.34 -13.39
N CYS A 200 30.02 -3.83 -13.36
CA CYS A 200 29.57 -2.74 -14.25
C CYS A 200 29.85 -1.36 -13.66
N VAL A 201 30.87 -0.69 -14.15
CA VAL A 201 31.21 0.69 -13.74
C VAL A 201 30.24 1.70 -14.38
N GLY A 202 29.74 2.62 -13.57
CA GLY A 202 28.90 3.76 -14.02
C GLY A 202 27.49 3.41 -14.49
N ARG A 203 26.99 2.20 -14.25
CA ARG A 203 25.61 1.79 -14.56
C ARG A 203 24.78 1.54 -13.30
N SER A 204 23.49 1.85 -13.35
CA SER A 204 22.56 1.45 -12.29
C SER A 204 22.06 0.02 -12.51
N VAL A 205 21.66 -0.67 -11.42
CA VAL A 205 21.03 -2.02 -11.48
C VAL A 205 19.88 -2.06 -12.48
N ALA A 206 19.07 -0.99 -12.56
CA ALA A 206 17.96 -0.90 -13.50
C ALA A 206 18.44 -0.82 -14.96
N ALA A 207 19.55 -0.12 -15.23
CA ALA A 207 20.15 -0.03 -16.56
C ALA A 207 20.73 -1.37 -16.99
N VAL A 208 21.48 -2.07 -16.11
CA VAL A 208 22.01 -3.42 -16.38
C VAL A 208 20.85 -4.38 -16.69
N ARG A 209 19.83 -4.41 -15.84
CA ARG A 209 18.63 -5.23 -16.07
C ARG A 209 17.95 -4.96 -17.40
N SER A 210 17.85 -3.69 -17.81
CA SER A 210 17.24 -3.29 -19.10
C SER A 210 18.06 -3.79 -20.29
N VAL A 211 19.38 -3.73 -20.20
CA VAL A 211 20.29 -4.26 -21.24
C VAL A 211 20.11 -5.77 -21.36
N LEU A 212 20.18 -6.51 -20.26
CA LEU A 212 20.06 -7.96 -20.24
C LEU A 212 18.67 -8.44 -20.73
N ARG A 213 17.59 -7.76 -20.35
CA ARG A 213 16.26 -8.09 -20.87
C ARG A 213 16.16 -7.93 -22.39
N ARG A 214 16.78 -6.90 -22.96
CA ARG A 214 16.83 -6.72 -24.42
C ARG A 214 17.68 -7.79 -25.09
N ALA A 215 18.80 -8.19 -24.47
CA ALA A 215 19.63 -9.27 -24.97
C ALA A 215 18.90 -10.62 -24.96
N VAL A 216 18.17 -10.94 -23.88
CA VAL A 216 17.30 -12.12 -23.82
C VAL A 216 16.20 -12.08 -24.87
N ALA A 217 15.55 -10.92 -25.07
CA ALA A 217 14.49 -10.75 -26.07
C ALA A 217 14.99 -10.89 -27.52
N ARG A 218 16.28 -10.60 -27.79
CA ARG A 218 16.92 -10.79 -29.10
C ARG A 218 17.52 -12.18 -29.31
N GLY A 219 17.57 -13.00 -28.24
CA GLY A 219 18.24 -14.30 -28.27
C GLY A 219 19.78 -14.24 -28.08
N ASP A 220 20.35 -13.06 -27.80
CA ASP A 220 21.79 -12.88 -27.58
C ASP A 220 22.23 -13.50 -26.23
N LEU A 221 21.29 -13.72 -25.33
CA LEU A 221 21.52 -14.29 -23.99
C LEU A 221 20.42 -15.30 -23.65
N VAL A 222 20.81 -16.54 -23.38
CA VAL A 222 19.91 -17.58 -22.89
C VAL A 222 19.96 -17.58 -21.37
N VAL A 223 18.87 -17.22 -20.74
CA VAL A 223 18.73 -17.24 -19.26
C VAL A 223 17.62 -18.22 -18.91
N PRO A 224 17.87 -19.18 -18.00
CA PRO A 224 16.83 -20.11 -17.58
C PRO A 224 15.62 -19.34 -17.04
N PRO A 225 14.40 -19.84 -17.26
CA PRO A 225 13.19 -19.21 -16.73
C PRO A 225 13.33 -19.10 -15.21
N ALA A 226 13.01 -17.94 -14.67
CA ALA A 226 13.03 -17.71 -13.23
C ALA A 226 12.31 -18.86 -12.52
N LEU A 227 12.97 -19.52 -11.57
CA LEU A 227 12.39 -20.58 -10.75
C LEU A 227 11.04 -20.10 -10.21
N ARG A 228 9.96 -20.72 -10.68
CA ARG A 228 8.65 -20.50 -10.12
C ARG A 228 8.53 -21.34 -8.88
N LEU A 229 8.38 -20.69 -7.74
CA LEU A 229 8.08 -21.37 -6.50
C LEU A 229 6.75 -22.11 -6.62
N GLY A 230 6.74 -23.36 -6.21
CA GLY A 230 5.54 -24.17 -6.14
C GLY A 230 4.65 -23.79 -4.95
N PRO A 231 3.41 -24.31 -4.87
CA PRO A 231 2.48 -23.96 -3.78
C PRO A 231 3.01 -24.23 -2.37
N ARG A 232 3.82 -25.29 -2.19
CA ARG A 232 4.46 -25.62 -0.90
C ARG A 232 5.53 -24.61 -0.50
N GLU A 233 6.34 -24.16 -1.45
CA GLU A 233 7.38 -23.17 -1.25
C GLU A 233 6.78 -21.77 -1.04
N GLU A 234 5.70 -21.44 -1.73
CA GLU A 234 4.94 -20.21 -1.51
C GLU A 234 4.35 -20.17 -0.09
N ALA A 235 3.78 -21.30 0.37
CA ALA A 235 3.28 -21.45 1.74
C ALA A 235 4.41 -21.36 2.77
N PHE A 236 5.57 -21.96 2.50
CA PHE A 236 6.76 -21.87 3.35
C PHE A 236 7.25 -20.42 3.45
N ALA A 237 7.37 -19.72 2.32
CA ALA A 237 7.80 -18.33 2.29
C ALA A 237 6.87 -17.44 3.14
N GLU A 238 5.55 -17.57 2.95
CA GLU A 238 4.57 -16.80 3.72
C GLU A 238 4.60 -17.12 5.21
N ARG A 239 4.62 -18.38 5.59
CA ARG A 239 4.70 -18.80 7.02
C ARG A 239 5.97 -18.30 7.68
N SER A 240 7.12 -18.38 6.99
CA SER A 240 8.40 -17.91 7.51
C SER A 240 8.43 -16.40 7.70
N MET A 241 7.89 -15.63 6.74
CA MET A 241 7.74 -14.17 6.88
C MET A 241 6.85 -13.81 8.08
N ARG A 242 5.74 -14.52 8.26
CA ARG A 242 4.84 -14.33 9.42
C ARG A 242 5.52 -14.64 10.76
N ARG A 243 6.48 -15.57 10.77
CA ARG A 243 7.32 -15.88 11.94
C ARG A 243 8.48 -14.91 12.14
N GLY A 244 8.57 -13.83 11.34
CA GLY A 244 9.60 -12.81 11.45
C GLY A 244 10.96 -13.20 10.88
N VAL A 245 11.02 -14.22 10.03
CA VAL A 245 12.26 -14.52 9.28
C VAL A 245 12.43 -13.47 8.19
N SER A 246 13.65 -12.94 8.04
CA SER A 246 13.91 -11.90 7.04
C SER A 246 13.69 -12.41 5.62
N ALA A 247 13.16 -11.55 4.76
CA ALA A 247 12.91 -11.86 3.35
C ALA A 247 14.16 -12.29 2.59
N GLY A 248 15.33 -11.75 2.96
CA GLY A 248 16.63 -12.11 2.39
C GLY A 248 16.99 -13.58 2.66
N LEU A 249 16.92 -14.00 3.92
CA LEU A 249 17.22 -15.38 4.33
C LEU A 249 16.27 -16.41 3.69
N ILE A 250 14.98 -16.05 3.56
CA ILE A 250 14.01 -16.94 2.90
C ILE A 250 14.33 -17.05 1.41
N ALA A 251 14.62 -15.93 0.76
CA ALA A 251 14.95 -15.88 -0.66
C ALA A 251 16.23 -16.68 -0.96
N GLU A 252 17.27 -16.54 -0.14
CA GLU A 252 18.52 -17.30 -0.20
C GLU A 252 18.25 -18.81 -0.07
N ARG A 253 17.51 -19.22 0.95
CA ARG A 253 17.17 -20.64 1.18
C ARG A 253 16.36 -21.25 0.04
N LEU A 254 15.52 -20.46 -0.64
CA LEU A 254 14.70 -20.92 -1.76
C LEU A 254 15.39 -20.74 -3.12
N GLY A 255 16.62 -20.22 -3.16
CA GLY A 255 17.36 -19.97 -4.39
C GLY A 255 16.69 -18.96 -5.33
N VAL A 256 15.92 -17.99 -4.78
CA VAL A 256 15.18 -17.00 -5.57
C VAL A 256 15.49 -15.57 -5.14
N SER A 257 15.19 -14.59 -5.99
CA SER A 257 15.34 -13.19 -5.59
C SER A 257 14.27 -12.77 -4.58
N VAL A 258 14.61 -11.81 -3.69
CA VAL A 258 13.69 -11.24 -2.71
C VAL A 258 12.37 -10.75 -3.37
N PRO A 259 12.37 -10.05 -4.52
CA PRO A 259 11.13 -9.70 -5.20
C PRO A 259 10.30 -10.91 -5.67
N SER A 260 10.95 -11.99 -6.09
CA SER A 260 10.26 -13.23 -6.49
C SER A 260 9.61 -13.91 -5.30
N MET A 261 10.31 -13.96 -4.17
CA MET A 261 9.78 -14.46 -2.90
C MET A 261 8.57 -13.64 -2.42
N HIS A 262 8.62 -12.30 -2.47
CA HIS A 262 7.47 -11.47 -2.12
C HIS A 262 6.26 -11.72 -3.04
N ARG A 263 6.49 -11.88 -4.35
CA ARG A 263 5.42 -12.23 -5.29
C ARG A 263 4.80 -13.60 -4.99
N ALA A 264 5.63 -14.57 -4.62
CA ALA A 264 5.18 -15.90 -4.21
C ALA A 264 4.31 -15.84 -2.94
N SER A 265 4.75 -15.11 -1.92
CA SER A 265 3.96 -14.86 -0.71
C SER A 265 2.61 -14.19 -1.03
N GLN A 266 2.60 -13.20 -1.92
CA GLN A 266 1.37 -12.54 -2.36
C GLN A 266 0.42 -13.50 -3.10
N ARG A 267 0.94 -14.37 -3.97
CA ARG A 267 0.11 -15.40 -4.63
C ARG A 267 -0.49 -16.36 -3.62
N HIS A 268 0.29 -16.82 -2.65
CA HIS A 268 -0.21 -17.71 -1.60
C HIS A 268 -1.29 -17.03 -0.75
N ARG A 269 -1.07 -15.78 -0.33
CA ARG A 269 -2.09 -15.00 0.38
C ARG A 269 -3.35 -14.83 -0.46
N GLY A 270 -3.23 -14.49 -1.73
CA GLY A 270 -4.37 -14.39 -2.66
C GLY A 270 -5.12 -15.72 -2.82
N SER A 271 -4.40 -16.84 -2.92
CA SER A 271 -5.02 -18.17 -2.96
C SER A 271 -5.78 -18.51 -1.68
N ARG A 272 -5.25 -18.09 -0.52
CA ARG A 272 -5.95 -18.22 0.76
C ARG A 272 -7.23 -17.38 0.81
N MET A 273 -7.19 -16.14 0.28
CA MET A 273 -8.39 -15.30 0.21
C MET A 273 -9.51 -15.95 -0.61
N ARG A 274 -9.20 -16.57 -1.74
CA ARG A 274 -10.22 -17.28 -2.55
C ARG A 274 -10.90 -18.41 -1.79
N ARG A 275 -10.18 -19.13 -0.92
CA ARG A 275 -10.79 -20.16 -0.05
C ARG A 275 -11.71 -19.58 1.02
N ILE A 276 -11.48 -18.33 1.45
CA ILE A 276 -12.40 -17.65 2.37
C ILE A 276 -13.75 -17.41 1.70
N ASP A 277 -13.76 -17.04 0.43
CA ASP A 277 -14.99 -16.82 -0.33
C ASP A 277 -15.87 -18.08 -0.37
N GLU A 278 -15.28 -19.26 -0.62
CA GLU A 278 -15.99 -20.55 -0.57
C GLU A 278 -16.65 -20.80 0.80
N ALA A 279 -16.05 -20.34 1.89
CA ALA A 279 -16.57 -20.52 3.24
C ALA A 279 -17.61 -19.47 3.66
N LEU A 280 -17.67 -18.34 3.00
CA LEU A 280 -18.62 -17.25 3.32
C LEU A 280 -20.02 -17.48 2.73
N HIS A 281 -20.21 -18.46 1.84
CA HIS A 281 -21.50 -18.91 1.27
C HIS A 281 -22.49 -17.78 0.97
N LEU A 282 -22.08 -16.79 0.18
CA LEU A 282 -22.96 -15.68 -0.17
C LEU A 282 -23.61 -15.91 -1.55
N PRO A 283 -24.90 -15.59 -1.73
CA PRO A 283 -25.49 -15.49 -3.06
C PRO A 283 -24.73 -14.48 -3.93
N ALA A 284 -24.76 -14.67 -5.24
CA ALA A 284 -23.96 -13.91 -6.20
C ALA A 284 -24.53 -12.50 -6.50
N ASP A 285 -25.56 -12.09 -5.79
CA ASP A 285 -26.39 -10.94 -6.12
C ASP A 285 -25.67 -9.63 -5.88
N ASP A 286 -25.95 -8.72 -6.75
CA ASP A 286 -25.42 -7.37 -7.00
C ASP A 286 -24.80 -6.66 -5.81
N VAL A 287 -23.56 -6.18 -6.03
CA VAL A 287 -22.93 -5.17 -5.17
C VAL A 287 -23.68 -3.85 -5.46
N PRO A 288 -24.42 -3.26 -4.51
CA PRO A 288 -24.98 -1.95 -4.71
C PRO A 288 -23.83 -0.97 -4.92
N GLU A 289 -23.74 -0.39 -6.11
CA GLU A 289 -22.90 0.76 -6.36
C GLU A 289 -23.42 1.89 -5.47
N GLY A 290 -22.66 2.28 -4.45
CA GLY A 290 -22.92 3.48 -3.66
C GLY A 290 -23.39 3.29 -2.22
N GLU A 291 -23.52 2.08 -1.69
CA GLU A 291 -23.63 1.91 -0.22
C GLU A 291 -22.35 2.37 0.44
N THR A 292 -22.42 3.54 1.00
CA THR A 292 -21.30 4.36 1.39
C THR A 292 -20.59 3.77 2.60
N LEU A 293 -19.29 3.58 2.44
CA LEU A 293 -18.33 3.40 3.54
C LEU A 293 -18.47 4.43 4.66
N LEU A 294 -19.18 5.55 4.44
CA LEU A 294 -19.43 6.62 5.41
C LEU A 294 -20.28 6.13 6.59
N GLU A 295 -21.30 5.30 6.37
CA GLU A 295 -22.10 4.72 7.45
C GLU A 295 -21.31 3.76 8.32
N ILE A 296 -20.31 3.08 7.73
CA ILE A 296 -19.42 2.18 8.48
C ILE A 296 -18.44 2.98 9.34
N GLU A 297 -18.08 4.19 8.96
CA GLU A 297 -17.17 5.03 9.75
C GLU A 297 -17.78 5.48 11.08
N ASP A 298 -19.10 5.63 11.17
CA ASP A 298 -19.82 5.97 12.41
C ASP A 298 -19.81 4.82 13.43
N LEU A 299 -19.51 3.59 13.00
CA LEU A 299 -19.38 2.42 13.86
C LEU A 299 -18.01 2.30 14.58
N ARG A 300 -17.18 3.32 14.50
CA ARG A 300 -15.78 3.32 14.99
C ARG A 300 -15.63 3.19 16.50
N SER A 301 -16.66 3.50 17.27
CA SER A 301 -16.61 3.42 18.74
C SER A 301 -16.97 2.03 19.24
N GLY A 302 -16.19 1.51 20.18
CA GLY A 302 -16.56 0.34 20.97
C GLY A 302 -16.41 -1.02 20.31
N LEU A 303 -15.51 -1.19 19.34
CA LEU A 303 -15.18 -2.54 18.85
C LEU A 303 -14.54 -3.37 19.96
N PRO A 304 -14.94 -4.64 20.13
CA PRO A 304 -14.32 -5.48 21.14
C PRO A 304 -12.84 -5.74 20.81
N PRO A 305 -11.96 -5.67 21.82
CA PRO A 305 -10.55 -6.01 21.61
C PRO A 305 -10.42 -7.50 21.25
N TRP A 306 -9.31 -7.87 20.59
CA TRP A 306 -9.06 -9.26 20.13
C TRP A 306 -8.97 -10.29 21.26
N ASN A 307 -8.70 -9.86 22.48
CA ASN A 307 -8.73 -10.68 23.69
C ASN A 307 -10.10 -10.68 24.39
N ALA A 308 -11.12 -10.08 23.79
CA ALA A 308 -12.47 -10.11 24.33
C ALA A 308 -12.98 -11.55 24.43
N THR A 309 -13.62 -11.84 25.54
CA THR A 309 -14.10 -13.18 25.89
C THR A 309 -15.61 -13.22 25.98
N LEU A 310 -16.18 -14.40 25.82
CA LEU A 310 -17.61 -14.68 25.97
C LEU A 310 -17.81 -15.77 27.02
N SER A 311 -18.68 -15.51 27.98
CA SER A 311 -19.12 -16.50 28.95
C SER A 311 -20.60 -16.31 29.26
N LEU A 312 -21.25 -17.31 29.83
CA LEU A 312 -22.66 -17.21 30.25
C LEU A 312 -22.88 -16.18 31.37
N GLY A 313 -21.81 -15.86 32.16
CA GLY A 313 -21.85 -14.85 33.21
C GLY A 313 -21.76 -13.41 32.72
N ASN A 314 -21.30 -13.17 31.49
CA ASN A 314 -21.10 -11.83 30.93
C ASN A 314 -22.37 -11.29 30.21
N ALA A 315 -23.53 -11.52 30.77
CA ALA A 315 -24.83 -11.22 30.16
C ALA A 315 -25.21 -9.71 30.15
N GLU A 316 -24.38 -8.84 30.71
CA GLU A 316 -24.58 -7.39 30.65
C GLU A 316 -23.84 -6.80 29.44
N VAL A 317 -24.45 -6.92 28.29
CA VAL A 317 -23.92 -6.34 27.03
C VAL A 317 -25.05 -5.60 26.37
N ASP A 318 -24.71 -4.47 25.73
CA ASP A 318 -25.65 -3.68 24.93
C ASP A 318 -26.42 -4.56 23.93
N PRO A 319 -27.70 -4.26 23.69
CA PRO A 319 -28.48 -5.00 22.71
C PRO A 319 -27.83 -4.92 21.31
N PRO A 320 -28.02 -5.95 20.46
CA PRO A 320 -27.45 -5.93 19.13
C PRO A 320 -27.95 -4.72 18.33
N ALA A 321 -27.05 -4.02 17.64
CA ALA A 321 -27.38 -2.86 16.82
C ALA A 321 -27.65 -3.28 15.36
N ALA A 322 -28.71 -2.73 14.76
CA ALA A 322 -29.02 -2.96 13.36
C ALA A 322 -27.89 -2.48 12.43
N ALA A 323 -27.24 -1.38 12.80
CA ALA A 323 -26.08 -0.85 12.09
C ALA A 323 -24.90 -1.84 12.03
N ASP A 324 -24.65 -2.60 13.11
CA ASP A 324 -23.60 -3.62 13.13
C ASP A 324 -23.87 -4.76 12.15
N LEU A 325 -25.12 -5.20 12.08
CA LEU A 325 -25.52 -6.25 11.16
C LEU A 325 -25.40 -5.76 9.71
N ALA A 326 -25.88 -4.55 9.41
CA ALA A 326 -25.72 -3.92 8.09
C ALA A 326 -24.24 -3.81 7.69
N ALA A 327 -23.38 -3.34 8.59
CA ALA A 327 -21.95 -3.23 8.33
C ALA A 327 -21.29 -4.58 8.07
N VAL A 328 -21.66 -5.65 8.80
CA VAL A 328 -21.17 -7.01 8.54
C VAL A 328 -21.57 -7.47 7.13
N HIS A 329 -22.80 -7.19 6.69
CA HIS A 329 -23.25 -7.54 5.34
C HIS A 329 -22.52 -6.77 4.25
N ILE A 330 -22.36 -5.45 4.41
CA ILE A 330 -21.61 -4.61 3.47
C ILE A 330 -20.16 -5.10 3.33
N LEU A 331 -19.47 -5.35 4.46
CA LEU A 331 -18.10 -5.86 4.44
C LEU A 331 -18.01 -7.25 3.80
N ARG A 332 -18.97 -8.14 4.03
CA ARG A 332 -19.00 -9.46 3.39
C ARG A 332 -19.14 -9.35 1.87
N ARG A 333 -20.08 -8.54 1.37
CA ARG A 333 -20.28 -8.28 -0.07
C ARG A 333 -19.01 -7.69 -0.69
N ARG A 334 -18.41 -6.70 -0.02
CA ARG A 334 -17.17 -6.07 -0.46
C ARG A 334 -16.00 -7.07 -0.54
N ILE A 335 -15.80 -7.88 0.51
CA ILE A 335 -14.75 -8.91 0.54
C ILE A 335 -14.98 -9.88 -0.63
N ARG A 336 -16.21 -10.34 -0.83
CA ARG A 336 -16.54 -11.27 -1.92
C ARG A 336 -16.26 -10.69 -3.30
N TRP A 337 -16.70 -9.47 -3.56
CA TRP A 337 -16.43 -8.76 -4.81
C TRP A 337 -14.93 -8.61 -5.06
N GLN A 338 -14.19 -8.18 -4.06
CA GLN A 338 -12.73 -8.02 -4.13
C GLN A 338 -12.02 -9.36 -4.37
N VAL A 339 -12.48 -10.44 -3.73
CA VAL A 339 -11.91 -11.78 -3.91
C VAL A 339 -12.25 -12.35 -5.29
N GLY A 340 -13.49 -12.18 -5.76
CA GLY A 340 -13.94 -12.63 -7.08
C GLY A 340 -13.19 -11.92 -8.22
N SER A 341 -12.87 -10.65 -8.05
CA SER A 341 -12.07 -9.85 -9.01
C SER A 341 -10.56 -10.01 -8.86
N LEU A 342 -10.07 -10.83 -7.91
CA LEU A 342 -8.66 -10.91 -7.56
C LEU A 342 -7.83 -11.53 -8.71
N PRO A 343 -6.85 -10.82 -9.28
CA PRO A 343 -6.02 -11.34 -10.36
C PRO A 343 -5.14 -12.52 -9.86
N ARG A 344 -4.63 -13.34 -10.78
CA ARG A 344 -3.72 -14.45 -10.44
C ARG A 344 -2.48 -13.98 -9.67
N GLN A 345 -2.04 -12.76 -9.90
CA GLN A 345 -0.93 -12.12 -9.19
C GLN A 345 -1.41 -10.81 -8.55
N PRO A 346 -2.03 -10.88 -7.36
CA PRO A 346 -2.58 -9.70 -6.71
C PRO A 346 -1.48 -8.76 -6.21
N SER A 347 -1.79 -7.47 -6.15
CA SER A 347 -0.91 -6.49 -5.52
C SER A 347 -0.99 -6.60 -3.99
N ALA A 348 0.09 -6.23 -3.31
CA ALA A 348 0.10 -6.18 -1.85
C ALA A 348 -0.98 -5.25 -1.28
N ALA A 349 -1.36 -4.20 -2.02
CA ALA A 349 -2.39 -3.25 -1.59
C ALA A 349 -3.78 -3.86 -1.56
N VAL A 350 -4.14 -4.62 -2.61
CA VAL A 350 -5.44 -5.29 -2.70
C VAL A 350 -5.57 -6.35 -1.60
N ILE A 351 -4.53 -7.17 -1.41
CA ILE A 351 -4.52 -8.16 -0.33
C ILE A 351 -4.67 -7.48 1.03
N ASP A 352 -3.96 -6.37 1.24
CA ASP A 352 -3.98 -5.60 2.47
C ASP A 352 -5.38 -5.06 2.79
N GLN A 353 -6.10 -4.59 1.77
CA GLN A 353 -7.49 -4.13 1.90
C GLN A 353 -8.42 -5.27 2.30
N ILE A 354 -8.37 -6.40 1.58
CA ILE A 354 -9.21 -7.58 1.88
C ILE A 354 -8.98 -8.10 3.30
N GLU A 355 -7.71 -8.21 3.72
CA GLU A 355 -7.39 -8.65 5.08
C GLU A 355 -7.88 -7.66 6.14
N THR A 356 -7.84 -6.36 5.85
CA THR A 356 -8.33 -5.32 6.77
C THR A 356 -9.84 -5.38 6.90
N ASP A 357 -10.55 -5.49 5.78
CA ASP A 357 -12.01 -5.63 5.76
C ASP A 357 -12.46 -6.91 6.47
N PHE A 358 -11.72 -8.02 6.29
CA PHE A 358 -11.98 -9.27 6.99
C PHE A 358 -11.83 -9.13 8.52
N ARG A 359 -10.77 -8.47 8.99
CA ARG A 359 -10.59 -8.23 10.43
C ARG A 359 -11.71 -7.37 11.00
N TRP A 360 -12.08 -6.32 10.29
CA TRP A 360 -13.18 -5.45 10.70
C TRP A 360 -14.50 -6.22 10.80
N MET A 361 -14.86 -6.96 9.75
CA MET A 361 -16.03 -7.83 9.76
C MET A 361 -16.02 -8.81 10.94
N THR A 362 -14.87 -9.41 11.25
CA THR A 362 -14.73 -10.37 12.34
C THR A 362 -14.98 -9.71 13.70
N GLN A 363 -14.46 -8.51 13.96
CA GLN A 363 -14.72 -7.79 15.21
C GLN A 363 -16.18 -7.37 15.34
N LEU A 364 -16.84 -6.92 14.27
CA LEU A 364 -18.27 -6.60 14.27
C LEU A 364 -19.14 -7.83 14.53
N ARG A 365 -18.83 -8.97 13.86
CA ARG A 365 -19.52 -10.23 14.14
C ARG A 365 -19.38 -10.65 15.60
N TRP A 366 -18.19 -10.49 16.16
CA TRP A 366 -17.94 -10.81 17.58
C TRP A 366 -18.73 -9.89 18.51
N ARG A 367 -18.83 -8.59 18.21
CA ARG A 367 -19.68 -7.65 18.94
C ARG A 367 -21.15 -8.10 18.94
N LEU A 368 -21.67 -8.49 17.76
CA LEU A 368 -23.02 -9.04 17.63
C LEU A 368 -23.21 -10.36 18.40
N ILE A 369 -22.25 -11.28 18.38
CA ILE A 369 -22.31 -12.53 19.15
C ILE A 369 -22.36 -12.22 20.65
N ARG A 370 -21.57 -11.29 21.13
CA ARG A 370 -21.58 -10.87 22.54
C ARG A 370 -22.90 -10.20 22.94
N SER A 371 -23.46 -9.37 22.08
CA SER A 371 -24.76 -8.73 22.36
C SER A 371 -25.93 -9.72 22.43
N LEU A 372 -25.78 -10.90 21.84
CA LEU A 372 -26.74 -12.01 21.93
C LEU A 372 -26.47 -12.98 23.09
N ALA A 373 -25.51 -12.67 23.97
CA ALA A 373 -25.18 -13.55 25.11
C ALA A 373 -26.37 -13.75 26.09
N ILE A 374 -27.20 -12.74 26.24
CA ILE A 374 -28.44 -12.82 27.05
C ILE A 374 -29.41 -13.85 26.44
N ASP A 375 -29.60 -13.82 25.12
CA ASP A 375 -30.47 -14.75 24.41
C ASP A 375 -29.91 -16.18 24.47
N MET A 376 -28.58 -16.30 24.41
CA MET A 376 -27.87 -17.57 24.62
C MET A 376 -28.15 -18.13 26.01
N ARG A 377 -27.96 -17.32 27.07
CA ARG A 377 -28.20 -17.71 28.43
C ARG A 377 -29.66 -18.18 28.66
N ARG A 378 -30.63 -17.40 28.19
CA ARG A 378 -32.06 -17.74 28.27
C ARG A 378 -32.43 -19.04 27.55
N ALA A 379 -31.86 -19.27 26.38
CA ALA A 379 -32.10 -20.51 25.62
C ALA A 379 -31.52 -21.72 26.36
N VAL A 380 -30.33 -21.59 26.98
CA VAL A 380 -29.70 -22.64 27.75
C VAL A 380 -30.52 -22.91 29.05
N GLU A 381 -30.93 -21.85 29.75
CA GLU A 381 -31.76 -21.94 30.95
C GLU A 381 -33.08 -22.65 30.67
N HIS A 382 -33.78 -22.26 29.63
CA HIS A 382 -35.01 -22.90 29.17
C HIS A 382 -34.81 -24.38 28.90
N ARG A 383 -33.71 -24.77 28.27
CA ARG A 383 -33.42 -26.16 27.90
C ARG A 383 -33.02 -27.02 29.10
N VAL A 384 -32.22 -26.47 30.01
CA VAL A 384 -31.66 -27.18 31.16
C VAL A 384 -32.60 -27.15 32.36
N GLY A 385 -33.53 -26.19 32.41
CA GLY A 385 -34.49 -26.02 33.54
C GLY A 385 -33.83 -25.47 34.82
N ARG A 386 -32.59 -24.95 34.77
CA ARG A 386 -31.84 -24.39 35.91
C ARG A 386 -30.86 -23.34 35.42
N ASP A 387 -30.26 -22.56 36.34
CA ASP A 387 -29.25 -21.55 36.02
C ASP A 387 -28.10 -22.20 35.22
N PRO A 388 -27.81 -21.72 34.01
CA PRO A 388 -26.69 -22.19 33.20
C PRO A 388 -25.33 -22.11 33.90
N LEU A 389 -25.14 -21.20 34.84
CA LEU A 389 -23.91 -21.07 35.62
C LEU A 389 -23.70 -22.23 36.63
N SER A 390 -24.76 -22.98 36.92
CA SER A 390 -24.69 -24.19 37.77
C SER A 390 -24.14 -25.41 37.03
N LEU A 391 -24.00 -25.35 35.71
CA LEU A 391 -23.44 -26.42 34.90
C LEU A 391 -21.94 -26.59 35.12
N PRO A 392 -21.38 -27.81 34.99
CA PRO A 392 -19.94 -28.02 35.02
C PRO A 392 -19.21 -27.11 33.99
N ALA A 393 -18.05 -26.58 34.38
CA ALA A 393 -17.30 -25.59 33.56
C ALA A 393 -16.99 -26.07 32.13
N GLY A 394 -16.69 -27.37 31.99
CA GLY A 394 -16.45 -27.97 30.66
C GLY A 394 -17.70 -27.95 29.77
N VAL A 395 -18.87 -28.21 30.36
CA VAL A 395 -20.18 -28.18 29.67
C VAL A 395 -20.53 -26.75 29.30
N GLN A 396 -20.38 -25.79 30.21
CA GLN A 396 -20.61 -24.38 29.92
C GLN A 396 -19.74 -23.92 28.76
N ARG A 397 -18.44 -24.26 28.75
CA ARG A 397 -17.51 -23.90 27.66
C ARG A 397 -17.97 -24.48 26.35
N LEU A 398 -18.35 -25.75 26.30
CA LEU A 398 -18.85 -26.42 25.10
C LEU A 398 -20.11 -25.74 24.57
N VAL A 399 -21.07 -25.47 25.46
CA VAL A 399 -22.33 -24.78 25.12
C VAL A 399 -22.07 -23.40 24.54
N VAL A 400 -21.22 -22.59 25.19
CA VAL A 400 -20.86 -21.24 24.73
C VAL A 400 -20.18 -21.33 23.36
N GLN A 401 -19.24 -22.23 23.16
CA GLN A 401 -18.52 -22.41 21.90
C GLN A 401 -19.46 -22.77 20.76
N ARG A 402 -20.33 -23.76 20.97
CA ARG A 402 -21.29 -24.18 19.94
C ARG A 402 -22.35 -23.13 19.65
N SER A 403 -22.89 -22.50 20.69
CA SER A 403 -23.87 -21.41 20.53
C SER A 403 -23.29 -20.23 19.77
N ALA A 404 -22.07 -19.81 20.10
CA ALA A 404 -21.42 -18.73 19.41
C ALA A 404 -21.08 -19.06 17.94
N SER A 405 -20.67 -20.30 17.64
CA SER A 405 -20.49 -20.78 16.27
C SER A 405 -21.78 -20.72 15.47
N MET A 406 -22.88 -21.20 16.07
CA MET A 406 -24.18 -21.18 15.43
C MET A 406 -24.73 -19.77 15.22
N ILE A 407 -24.56 -18.87 16.19
CA ILE A 407 -24.90 -17.45 16.00
C ILE A 407 -24.08 -16.87 14.84
N GLY A 408 -22.80 -17.19 14.76
CA GLY A 408 -21.95 -16.79 13.64
C GLY A 408 -22.47 -17.28 12.29
N ASP A 409 -22.96 -18.52 12.22
CA ASP A 409 -23.57 -19.09 11.00
C ASP A 409 -24.93 -18.44 10.68
N LEU A 410 -25.74 -18.14 11.72
CA LEU A 410 -26.99 -17.39 11.54
C LEU A 410 -26.75 -15.99 11.01
N LEU A 411 -25.84 -15.24 11.61
CA LEU A 411 -25.44 -13.91 11.12
C LEU A 411 -24.98 -13.95 9.65
N GLY A 412 -24.45 -15.08 9.22
CA GLY A 412 -24.10 -15.36 7.84
C GLY A 412 -25.27 -15.51 6.87
N LYS A 413 -26.43 -15.94 7.35
CA LYS A 413 -27.61 -16.28 6.54
C LYS A 413 -28.72 -15.24 6.63
N HIS A 414 -28.64 -14.30 7.56
CA HIS A 414 -29.66 -13.29 7.78
C HIS A 414 -29.59 -12.16 6.76
N GLU A 415 -30.75 -11.72 6.27
CA GLU A 415 -30.92 -10.50 5.52
C GLU A 415 -31.07 -9.28 6.47
N ILE A 416 -30.65 -8.11 6.02
CA ILE A 416 -30.68 -6.86 6.79
C ILE A 416 -32.08 -6.54 7.32
N GLY A 417 -33.14 -6.84 6.54
CA GLY A 417 -34.54 -6.60 6.92
C GLY A 417 -35.07 -7.48 8.09
N GLU A 418 -34.37 -8.54 8.45
CA GLU A 418 -34.82 -9.49 9.49
C GLU A 418 -34.27 -9.23 10.91
N PHE A 419 -33.59 -8.09 11.10
CA PHE A 419 -32.93 -7.77 12.38
C PHE A 419 -33.84 -7.90 13.61
N LYS A 420 -35.11 -7.46 13.53
CA LYS A 420 -36.10 -7.55 14.63
C LYS A 420 -36.37 -9.00 15.09
N ARG A 421 -36.10 -9.97 14.25
CA ARG A 421 -36.30 -11.40 14.55
C ARG A 421 -35.03 -12.11 15.00
N LEU A 422 -33.88 -11.40 15.01
CA LEU A 422 -32.57 -12.00 15.27
C LEU A 422 -32.51 -12.69 16.63
N SER A 423 -32.94 -12.05 17.72
CA SER A 423 -32.95 -12.62 19.07
C SER A 423 -33.86 -13.85 19.17
N ALA A 424 -35.05 -13.81 18.59
CA ALA A 424 -35.97 -14.95 18.60
C ALA A 424 -35.42 -16.14 17.81
N ARG A 425 -34.87 -15.89 16.63
CA ARG A 425 -34.22 -16.92 15.80
C ARG A 425 -32.98 -17.51 16.47
N THR A 426 -32.18 -16.68 17.12
CA THR A 426 -31.02 -17.11 17.90
C THR A 426 -31.43 -18.06 19.00
N ARG A 427 -32.43 -17.69 19.82
CA ARG A 427 -32.95 -18.58 20.88
C ARG A 427 -33.45 -19.89 20.34
N SER A 428 -34.32 -19.87 19.32
CA SER A 428 -34.85 -21.06 18.68
C SER A 428 -33.76 -21.96 18.06
N ALA A 429 -32.72 -21.38 17.50
CA ALA A 429 -31.63 -22.13 16.90
C ALA A 429 -30.74 -22.78 17.98
N ILE A 430 -30.46 -22.06 19.08
CA ILE A 430 -29.72 -22.60 20.22
C ILE A 430 -30.52 -23.74 20.88
N ASP A 431 -31.80 -23.56 21.10
CA ASP A 431 -32.66 -24.59 21.69
C ASP A 431 -32.65 -25.87 20.84
N ARG A 432 -32.80 -25.76 19.53
CA ARG A 432 -32.69 -26.91 18.61
C ARG A 432 -31.31 -27.58 18.64
N MET A 433 -30.24 -26.81 18.68
CA MET A 433 -28.88 -27.33 18.78
C MET A 433 -28.69 -28.10 20.09
N LEU A 434 -29.14 -27.53 21.21
CA LEU A 434 -29.03 -28.16 22.53
C LEU A 434 -29.92 -29.39 22.67
N ALA A 435 -31.04 -29.49 21.95
CA ALA A 435 -31.92 -30.68 21.94
C ALA A 435 -31.20 -31.96 21.50
N GLY A 436 -30.17 -31.85 20.67
CA GLY A 436 -29.34 -32.98 20.24
C GLY A 436 -28.16 -33.32 21.14
N GLU A 437 -27.90 -32.53 22.21
CA GLU A 437 -26.71 -32.68 23.05
C GLU A 437 -26.97 -33.59 24.29
N ARG A 438 -26.46 -34.80 24.24
CA ARG A 438 -26.53 -35.76 25.37
C ARG A 438 -25.68 -35.31 26.57
N THR A 439 -24.67 -34.47 26.38
CA THR A 439 -23.78 -33.97 27.45
C THR A 439 -24.47 -33.02 28.42
N LEU A 440 -25.68 -32.56 28.14
CA LEU A 440 -26.49 -31.74 29.03
C LEU A 440 -27.30 -32.55 30.06
N ASP A 441 -27.32 -33.87 29.94
CA ASP A 441 -28.03 -34.72 30.89
C ASP A 441 -27.34 -34.67 32.27
N PRO A 442 -28.13 -34.52 33.35
CA PRO A 442 -27.60 -34.33 34.73
C PRO A 442 -26.72 -35.50 35.22
N GLY A 443 -26.85 -36.69 34.65
CA GLY A 443 -26.11 -37.89 35.04
C GLY A 443 -24.65 -37.95 34.56
N HIS A 444 -24.23 -37.07 33.64
CA HIS A 444 -22.88 -37.09 33.05
C HIS A 444 -21.93 -36.04 33.63
N ALA A 445 -22.34 -35.32 34.66
CA ALA A 445 -21.57 -34.23 35.28
C ALA A 445 -20.47 -34.74 36.21
N SER A 446 -19.28 -35.00 35.68
CA SER A 446 -18.05 -35.19 36.46
C SER A 446 -17.55 -33.87 37.05
N ALA A 447 -17.29 -33.89 38.34
CA ALA A 447 -16.95 -32.76 39.19
C ALA A 447 -15.55 -32.16 38.89
N ARG A 448 -15.42 -30.88 39.21
CA ARG A 448 -14.23 -30.06 39.43
C ARG A 448 -13.63 -29.36 38.21
N LEU A 449 -14.01 -28.09 38.06
CA LEU A 449 -13.07 -27.05 37.64
C LEU A 449 -13.58 -25.67 38.10
N PRO A 450 -12.74 -24.83 38.71
CA PRO A 450 -13.15 -23.56 39.33
C PRO A 450 -13.03 -22.33 38.39
N GLN A 451 -12.92 -22.49 37.08
CA GLN A 451 -12.77 -21.36 36.19
C GLN A 451 -14.00 -21.19 35.31
N GLN A 452 -14.50 -19.94 35.23
CA GLN A 452 -15.57 -19.60 34.31
C GLN A 452 -15.17 -19.98 32.89
N PRO A 453 -16.05 -20.65 32.14
CA PRO A 453 -15.76 -21.04 30.77
C PRO A 453 -15.79 -19.82 29.85
N VAL A 454 -14.67 -19.56 29.25
CA VAL A 454 -14.45 -18.41 28.41
C VAL A 454 -14.08 -18.87 27.01
N VAL A 455 -14.72 -18.32 26.00
CA VAL A 455 -14.37 -18.51 24.60
C VAL A 455 -13.83 -17.19 24.07
N ALA A 456 -12.60 -17.20 23.59
CA ALA A 456 -11.98 -16.04 22.97
C ALA A 456 -12.35 -15.94 21.49
N LEU A 457 -12.33 -14.72 20.95
CA LEU A 457 -12.57 -14.45 19.55
C LEU A 457 -11.68 -15.32 18.63
N ALA A 458 -10.39 -15.46 18.98
CA ALA A 458 -9.44 -16.27 18.19
C ALA A 458 -9.79 -17.76 18.15
N ASP A 459 -10.51 -18.28 19.14
CA ASP A 459 -10.93 -19.69 19.20
C ASP A 459 -12.15 -19.99 18.29
N MET A 460 -12.87 -18.94 17.90
CA MET A 460 -14.13 -19.04 17.14
C MET A 460 -13.94 -18.94 15.64
N GLU A 461 -12.85 -18.33 15.18
CA GLU A 461 -12.68 -18.03 13.77
C GLU A 461 -11.98 -19.15 13.00
N LYS A 462 -12.55 -19.50 11.84
CA LYS A 462 -11.99 -20.53 10.92
C LYS A 462 -10.65 -20.09 10.30
N TRP A 463 -10.29 -18.81 10.43
CA TRP A 463 -9.13 -18.20 9.76
C TRP A 463 -8.17 -17.50 10.73
N PRO A 464 -7.61 -18.19 11.73
CA PRO A 464 -6.74 -17.59 12.74
C PRO A 464 -5.48 -16.96 12.14
N ALA A 465 -5.10 -17.39 10.93
CA ALA A 465 -3.96 -16.83 10.21
C ALA A 465 -4.15 -15.38 9.76
N LEU A 466 -5.38 -14.86 9.72
CA LEU A 466 -5.70 -13.48 9.33
C LEU A 466 -5.88 -12.57 10.54
N LEU A 467 -5.98 -13.16 11.74
CA LEU A 467 -6.22 -12.46 12.99
C LEU A 467 -4.91 -12.21 13.72
N PRO A 468 -4.80 -11.13 14.51
CA PRO A 468 -3.67 -10.94 15.41
C PRO A 468 -3.70 -11.95 16.55
N ASP A 469 -2.53 -12.28 17.08
CA ASP A 469 -2.45 -13.02 18.33
C ASP A 469 -3.00 -12.13 19.46
N PRO A 470 -3.91 -12.61 20.32
CA PRO A 470 -4.48 -11.83 21.44
C PRO A 470 -3.44 -11.23 22.38
N ARG A 471 -2.24 -11.82 22.44
CA ARG A 471 -1.12 -11.36 23.27
C ARG A 471 -0.40 -10.14 22.69
N TRP A 472 -0.62 -9.80 21.43
CA TRP A 472 0.09 -8.70 20.76
C TRP A 472 -0.17 -7.34 21.42
N ALA A 473 -1.35 -7.11 21.96
CA ALA A 473 -1.65 -5.89 22.72
C ALA A 473 -0.67 -5.70 23.90
N ALA A 474 -0.43 -6.78 24.63
CA ALA A 474 0.54 -6.77 25.73
C ALA A 474 2.00 -6.67 25.25
N TRP A 475 2.35 -7.28 24.12
CA TRP A 475 3.72 -7.17 23.56
C TRP A 475 4.03 -5.80 22.98
N CYS A 476 3.02 -5.04 22.57
CA CYS A 476 3.19 -3.66 22.09
C CYS A 476 3.77 -2.72 23.16
N THR A 477 3.69 -3.04 24.45
CA THR A 477 4.29 -2.22 25.51
C THR A 477 5.82 -2.21 25.48
N GLU A 478 6.44 -3.20 24.85
CA GLU A 478 7.90 -3.33 24.71
C GLU A 478 8.45 -2.72 23.42
N LEU A 479 7.59 -2.23 22.54
CA LEU A 479 7.97 -1.54 21.32
C LEU A 479 8.16 -0.04 21.56
N SER A 480 8.87 0.64 20.65
CA SER A 480 8.85 2.10 20.63
C SER A 480 7.42 2.61 20.46
N THR A 481 7.13 3.81 20.98
CA THR A 481 5.78 4.41 20.93
C THR A 481 5.24 4.46 19.49
N SER A 482 6.07 4.80 18.50
CA SER A 482 5.68 4.87 17.10
C SER A 482 5.41 3.50 16.48
N ASP A 483 6.25 2.49 16.80
CA ASP A 483 6.05 1.11 16.32
C ASP A 483 4.80 0.49 16.97
N ALA A 484 4.60 0.70 18.26
CA ALA A 484 3.43 0.23 18.99
C ALA A 484 2.13 0.84 18.44
N ALA A 485 2.09 2.15 18.19
CA ALA A 485 0.95 2.84 17.58
C ALA A 485 0.64 2.29 16.18
N LEU A 486 1.68 2.05 15.37
CA LEU A 486 1.52 1.46 14.03
C LEU A 486 0.94 0.04 14.10
N VAL A 487 1.45 -0.81 15.00
CA VAL A 487 0.96 -2.18 15.18
C VAL A 487 -0.49 -2.17 15.65
N ARG A 488 -0.82 -1.38 16.68
CA ARG A 488 -2.19 -1.27 17.21
C ARG A 488 -3.18 -0.84 16.14
N ARG A 489 -2.86 0.23 15.41
CA ARG A 489 -3.74 0.75 14.36
C ARG A 489 -3.88 -0.21 13.17
N ARG A 490 -2.78 -0.87 12.81
CA ARG A 490 -2.77 -1.80 11.67
C ARG A 490 -3.61 -3.04 11.91
N TRP A 491 -3.62 -3.54 13.14
CA TRP A 491 -4.32 -4.77 13.50
C TRP A 491 -5.65 -4.53 14.23
N GLY A 492 -5.99 -3.29 14.55
CA GLY A 492 -7.18 -2.99 15.33
C GLY A 492 -7.08 -3.53 16.76
N LEU A 493 -5.92 -3.36 17.39
CA LEU A 493 -5.75 -3.72 18.81
C LEU A 493 -6.42 -2.67 19.69
N ASP A 494 -6.74 -3.05 20.94
CA ASP A 494 -7.33 -2.17 21.95
C ASP A 494 -8.67 -1.51 21.50
N GLY A 495 -9.46 -2.22 20.69
CA GLY A 495 -10.73 -1.72 20.18
C GLY A 495 -10.64 -0.70 19.04
N LEU A 496 -9.44 -0.47 18.51
CA LEU A 496 -9.24 0.37 17.34
C LEU A 496 -9.73 -0.32 16.06
N LEU A 497 -10.08 0.49 15.05
CA LEU A 497 -10.35 -0.05 13.73
C LEU A 497 -9.06 -0.54 13.04
N PRO A 498 -9.08 -1.75 12.47
CA PRO A 498 -8.01 -2.19 11.59
C PRO A 498 -7.83 -1.25 10.40
N ALA A 499 -6.60 -0.88 10.09
CA ALA A 499 -6.30 0.08 9.04
C ALA A 499 -5.30 -0.48 8.01
N THR A 500 -5.43 -0.07 6.75
CA THR A 500 -4.45 -0.42 5.70
C THR A 500 -3.17 0.39 5.87
N ILE A 501 -2.05 -0.11 5.35
CA ILE A 501 -0.80 0.69 5.31
C ILE A 501 -1.02 2.01 4.55
N ALA A 502 -1.87 2.01 3.53
CA ALA A 502 -2.16 3.22 2.76
C ALA A 502 -2.91 4.26 3.59
N SER A 503 -3.96 3.85 4.34
CA SER A 503 -4.73 4.77 5.18
C SER A 503 -3.93 5.30 6.37
N VAL A 504 -3.07 4.46 6.98
CA VAL A 504 -2.17 4.92 8.06
C VAL A 504 -1.14 5.90 7.52
N ALA A 505 -0.55 5.65 6.33
CA ALA A 505 0.41 6.55 5.70
C ALA A 505 -0.22 7.91 5.37
N GLN A 506 -1.45 7.92 4.89
CA GLN A 506 -2.22 9.14 4.62
C GLN A 506 -2.48 9.92 5.91
N ALA A 507 -2.92 9.25 6.97
CA ALA A 507 -3.20 9.88 8.26
C ALA A 507 -1.94 10.45 8.94
N CYS A 508 -0.75 9.84 8.72
CA CYS A 508 0.52 10.30 9.27
C CYS A 508 1.27 11.27 8.34
N GLY A 509 0.75 11.58 7.15
CA GLY A 509 1.42 12.44 6.17
C GLY A 509 2.75 11.87 5.64
N CYS A 510 3.01 10.56 5.75
CA CYS A 510 4.27 9.95 5.37
C CYS A 510 4.17 9.12 4.08
N PRO A 511 5.29 8.92 3.34
CA PRO A 511 5.29 8.08 2.16
C PRO A 511 4.95 6.62 2.49
N ARG A 512 4.00 6.03 1.74
CA ARG A 512 3.57 4.63 1.92
C ARG A 512 4.73 3.62 1.98
N GLN A 513 5.78 3.83 1.18
CA GLN A 513 6.95 2.94 1.17
C GLN A 513 7.76 3.01 2.47
N ALA A 514 7.88 4.21 3.06
CA ALA A 514 8.56 4.39 4.34
C ALA A 514 7.78 3.67 5.45
N LEU A 515 6.46 3.88 5.50
CA LEU A 515 5.60 3.22 6.48
C LEU A 515 5.59 1.69 6.31
N ALA A 516 5.62 1.19 5.08
CA ALA A 516 5.70 -0.26 4.83
C ALA A 516 7.02 -0.88 5.34
N ARG A 517 8.13 -0.16 5.27
CA ARG A 517 9.42 -0.59 5.86
C ARG A 517 9.36 -0.56 7.39
N GLN A 518 8.83 0.51 7.95
CA GLN A 518 8.63 0.64 9.40
C GLN A 518 7.72 -0.48 9.92
N TRP A 519 6.62 -0.76 9.22
CA TRP A 519 5.72 -1.87 9.53
C TRP A 519 6.44 -3.22 9.57
N ALA A 520 7.23 -3.53 8.55
CA ALA A 520 7.99 -4.79 8.50
C ALA A 520 8.97 -4.91 9.69
N SER A 521 9.64 -3.81 10.04
CA SER A 521 10.54 -3.74 11.22
C SER A 521 9.76 -3.91 12.53
N ALA A 522 8.65 -3.18 12.72
CA ALA A 522 7.83 -3.24 13.92
C ALA A 522 7.25 -4.64 14.13
N GLN A 523 6.76 -5.28 13.06
CA GLN A 523 6.26 -6.65 13.11
C GLN A 523 7.36 -7.65 13.51
N GLN A 524 8.56 -7.49 12.97
CA GLN A 524 9.70 -8.35 13.34
C GLN A 524 10.07 -8.20 14.82
N LYS A 525 10.15 -6.96 15.32
CA LYS A 525 10.41 -6.68 16.74
C LYS A 525 9.34 -7.29 17.64
N LEU A 526 8.06 -7.11 17.30
CA LEU A 526 6.94 -7.69 18.05
C LEU A 526 7.06 -9.21 18.19
N LEU A 527 7.41 -9.89 17.11
CA LEU A 527 7.60 -11.34 17.11
C LEU A 527 8.85 -11.78 17.90
N GLN A 528 9.88 -10.94 17.97
CA GLN A 528 11.06 -11.18 18.81
C GLN A 528 10.71 -11.08 20.31
N VAL A 529 9.91 -10.08 20.70
CA VAL A 529 9.37 -9.95 22.06
C VAL A 529 8.63 -11.23 22.48
N GLY A 530 7.77 -11.75 21.61
CA GLY A 530 7.05 -12.99 21.86
C GLY A 530 7.97 -14.22 22.04
N LYS A 531 9.07 -14.29 21.31
CA LYS A 531 10.08 -15.37 21.45
C LYS A 531 10.86 -15.26 22.76
N GLY A 532 11.25 -14.04 23.15
CA GLY A 532 12.02 -13.80 24.38
C GLY A 532 11.27 -14.13 25.66
N ARG A 533 9.93 -14.09 25.64
CA ARG A 533 9.08 -14.45 26.80
C ARG A 533 8.84 -15.96 26.97
N GLY A 534 9.62 -16.81 26.31
CA GLY A 534 9.48 -18.27 26.47
C GLY A 534 8.18 -18.85 25.92
N VAL A 535 7.47 -18.11 25.10
CA VAL A 535 6.36 -18.62 24.29
C VAL A 535 6.98 -19.41 23.15
N GLY A 536 7.68 -20.48 23.56
CA GLY A 536 8.08 -21.55 22.67
C GLY A 536 6.85 -22.01 21.92
N ALA A 537 7.02 -22.17 20.64
CA ALA A 537 6.07 -22.69 19.71
C ALA A 537 5.11 -23.69 20.37
N SER A 538 3.96 -23.22 20.86
CA SER A 538 2.79 -24.06 20.91
C SER A 538 2.53 -24.43 19.47
N THR A 539 3.09 -25.54 19.06
CA THR A 539 2.79 -26.28 17.87
C THR A 539 1.30 -26.51 17.89
N ARG A 540 0.52 -25.62 17.29
CA ARG A 540 -0.80 -26.03 16.83
C ARG A 540 -0.55 -26.93 15.61
N PRO A 541 -1.10 -28.12 15.61
CA PRO A 541 -1.09 -28.96 14.43
C PRO A 541 -1.80 -28.21 13.28
N ASP A 542 -1.34 -28.43 12.09
CA ASP A 542 -1.78 -27.86 10.80
C ASP A 542 -3.28 -28.09 10.53
#